data_5593ffd349c3899812b43227364df858
#
_entry.id   5593ffd349c3899812b43227364df858
#
_cell.length_a   1.000
_cell.length_b   1.000
_cell.length_c   1.000
_cell.angle_alpha   90.00
_cell.angle_beta   90.00
_cell.angle_gamma   90.00
#
_symmetry.space_group_name_H-M   'P 1'
#
loop_
_entity.id
_entity.type
_entity.pdbx_description
1 polymer ?
#
loop_
_entity_poly.entity_id
_entity_poly.type
_entity_poly.pdbx_seq_one_letter_code
_entity_poly.pdbx_strand_id
1 'polypeptide(L)'
;SLEAMDDDRTVIVQAKFKEQVPGLTGTFGLPNLSKLNILLNIDEYKENANITVNEQERNGETVPFGLHFENATGDFKNDYRFMSKEVVEEKLKSVKFKGVNWDIEIQPNSASIARFKMQAQANSEETVFVAKTEGTDLKFFFGDSSTHAGNFVFQANVEGALNTGWSWPVAQVLSILSLPGDITMKFSDAGAAMITVDSGMASYDYILPAQSK
;
A
#
# COMPACT_ATOMS: atom_id res chain seq x y z
N SER A 1 8.12 -0.01 12.61
CA SER A 1 6.83 0.02 11.87
C SER A 1 6.73 1.30 11.03
N LEU A 2 5.89 1.25 10.02
CA LEU A 2 5.55 2.40 9.17
C LEU A 2 4.03 2.48 9.08
N GLU A 3 3.50 3.69 9.11
CA GLU A 3 2.09 3.97 8.85
C GLU A 3 1.99 5.09 7.81
N ALA A 4 1.08 4.92 6.87
CA ALA A 4 0.78 5.93 5.85
C ALA A 4 -0.70 5.87 5.46
N MET A 5 -1.19 6.94 4.87
CA MET A 5 -2.53 7.04 4.32
C MET A 5 -2.47 7.96 3.11
N ASP A 6 -3.21 7.63 2.08
CA ASP A 6 -3.37 8.52 0.93
C ASP A 6 -4.25 9.73 1.29
N ASP A 7 -4.14 10.80 0.49
CA ASP A 7 -4.86 12.06 0.74
C ASP A 7 -6.38 11.87 0.69
N ASP A 8 -6.85 10.97 -0.17
CA ASP A 8 -8.28 10.64 -0.36
C ASP A 8 -8.82 9.63 0.67
N ARG A 9 -7.96 9.14 1.56
CA ARG A 9 -8.28 8.14 2.60
C ARG A 9 -8.84 6.84 2.04
N THR A 10 -8.46 6.47 0.83
CA THR A 10 -8.89 5.24 0.16
C THR A 10 -8.00 4.05 0.48
N VAL A 11 -6.77 4.31 0.96
CA VAL A 11 -5.81 3.28 1.38
C VAL A 11 -5.10 3.71 2.66
N ILE A 12 -5.10 2.83 3.64
CA ILE A 12 -4.27 2.94 4.85
C ILE A 12 -3.17 1.89 4.74
N VAL A 13 -1.92 2.27 4.94
CA VAL A 13 -0.78 1.36 4.91
C VAL A 13 -0.21 1.22 6.31
N GLN A 14 -0.05 -0.02 6.74
CA GLN A 14 0.68 -0.37 7.95
C GLN A 14 1.78 -1.36 7.58
N ALA A 15 3.03 -1.08 7.95
CA ALA A 15 4.11 -2.00 7.66
C ALA A 15 4.94 -2.32 8.90
N LYS A 16 5.42 -3.56 8.94
CA LYS A 16 6.33 -4.07 9.97
C LYS A 16 7.61 -4.57 9.31
N PHE A 17 8.73 -3.95 9.65
CA PHE A 17 10.04 -4.45 9.25
C PHE A 17 10.38 -5.72 10.03
N LYS A 18 10.96 -6.71 9.37
CA LYS A 18 11.43 -7.96 10.00
C LYS A 18 12.67 -7.71 10.85
N GLU A 19 13.50 -6.74 10.43
CA GLU A 19 14.69 -6.31 11.15
C GLU A 19 14.67 -4.78 11.37
N GLN A 20 15.41 -4.34 12.38
CA GLN A 20 15.57 -2.92 12.64
C GLN A 20 16.48 -2.29 11.57
N VAL A 21 16.06 -1.17 10.99
CA VAL A 21 16.90 -0.43 10.04
C VAL A 21 17.89 0.43 10.85
N PRO A 22 19.21 0.20 10.73
CA PRO A 22 20.21 0.96 11.47
C PRO A 22 20.11 2.47 11.20
N GLY A 23 20.24 3.28 12.25
CA GLY A 23 20.20 4.75 12.17
C GLY A 23 18.78 5.34 12.03
N LEU A 24 17.76 4.54 11.70
CA LEU A 24 16.39 5.00 11.61
C LEU A 24 15.61 4.65 12.89
N THR A 25 15.88 5.38 13.95
CA THR A 25 15.29 5.20 15.28
C THR A 25 14.27 6.29 15.59
N GLY A 26 13.30 5.99 16.47
CA GLY A 26 12.28 6.95 16.89
C GLY A 26 11.13 7.11 15.89
N THR A 27 10.38 8.20 16.04
CA THR A 27 9.22 8.54 15.20
C THR A 27 9.52 9.75 14.34
N PHE A 28 9.43 9.59 13.04
CA PHE A 28 9.59 10.66 12.05
C PHE A 28 8.73 10.38 10.82
N GLY A 29 8.46 11.39 10.01
CA GLY A 29 7.68 11.22 8.79
C GLY A 29 8.52 11.45 7.53
N LEU A 30 8.13 10.80 6.45
CA LEU A 30 8.72 10.91 5.12
C LEU A 30 7.81 11.78 4.24
N PRO A 31 7.96 13.11 4.21
CA PRO A 31 7.15 13.99 3.39
C PRO A 31 7.57 13.90 1.93
N ASN A 32 6.65 14.14 0.99
CA ASN A 32 6.96 14.18 -0.44
C ASN A 32 7.74 12.94 -0.92
N LEU A 33 7.10 11.78 -0.85
CA LEU A 33 7.68 10.49 -1.28
C LEU A 33 8.13 10.52 -2.75
N SER A 34 7.50 11.33 -3.60
CA SER A 34 7.92 11.52 -4.99
C SER A 34 9.35 12.06 -5.08
N LYS A 35 9.71 13.04 -4.22
CA LYS A 35 11.09 13.56 -4.15
C LYS A 35 12.05 12.47 -3.67
N LEU A 36 11.69 11.73 -2.63
CA LEU A 36 12.53 10.63 -2.13
C LEU A 36 12.76 9.58 -3.22
N ASN A 37 11.69 9.19 -3.94
CA ASN A 37 11.79 8.25 -5.04
C ASN A 37 12.70 8.78 -6.17
N ILE A 38 12.64 10.07 -6.52
CA ILE A 38 13.55 10.67 -7.49
C ILE A 38 15.00 10.55 -7.01
N LEU A 39 15.29 10.92 -5.75
CA LEU A 39 16.64 10.85 -5.19
C LEU A 39 17.20 9.42 -5.22
N LEU A 40 16.40 8.43 -4.81
CA LEU A 40 16.79 7.01 -4.82
C LEU A 40 17.03 6.46 -6.24
N ASN A 41 16.52 7.11 -7.29
CA ASN A 41 16.67 6.69 -8.68
C ASN A 41 17.69 7.52 -9.47
N ILE A 42 18.40 8.47 -8.85
CA ILE A 42 19.50 9.20 -9.49
C ILE A 42 20.68 8.24 -9.74
N ASP A 43 21.16 8.20 -10.96
CA ASP A 43 22.24 7.27 -11.36
C ASP A 43 23.53 7.49 -10.54
N GLU A 44 23.86 8.74 -10.21
CA GLU A 44 25.01 9.11 -9.34
C GLU A 44 24.96 8.45 -7.95
N TYR A 45 23.80 7.99 -7.50
CA TYR A 45 23.62 7.35 -6.20
C TYR A 45 23.45 5.83 -6.24
N LYS A 46 23.48 5.22 -7.43
CA LYS A 46 23.30 3.77 -7.58
C LYS A 46 24.54 2.94 -7.26
N GLU A 47 25.72 3.51 -7.50
CA GLU A 47 26.98 2.81 -7.29
C GLU A 47 27.91 3.58 -6.35
N ASN A 48 28.32 2.92 -5.27
CA ASN A 48 29.29 3.46 -4.30
C ASN A 48 28.90 4.82 -3.66
N ALA A 49 27.61 5.14 -3.65
CA ALA A 49 27.13 6.33 -2.99
C ALA A 49 27.14 6.16 -1.47
N ASN A 50 27.34 7.26 -0.75
CA ASN A 50 27.18 7.33 0.68
C ASN A 50 25.82 7.94 1.01
N ILE A 51 24.93 7.13 1.59
CA ILE A 51 23.62 7.59 2.07
C ILE A 51 23.66 7.49 3.59
N THR A 52 23.61 8.62 4.27
CA THR A 52 23.71 8.70 5.73
C THR A 52 22.47 9.29 6.34
N VAL A 53 22.13 8.85 7.56
CA VAL A 53 21.09 9.47 8.36
C VAL A 53 21.68 10.67 9.09
N ASN A 54 21.10 11.85 8.85
CA ASN A 54 21.43 13.06 9.59
C ASN A 54 20.67 13.06 10.91
N GLU A 55 21.39 13.27 12.00
CA GLU A 55 20.86 13.30 13.37
C GLU A 55 21.04 14.67 14.00
N GLN A 56 20.14 15.01 14.93
CA GLN A 56 20.21 16.23 15.74
C GLN A 56 19.82 15.92 17.18
N GLU A 57 20.35 16.69 18.10
CA GLU A 57 19.89 16.68 19.49
C GLU A 57 18.59 17.49 19.64
N ARG A 58 17.56 16.88 20.23
CA ARG A 58 16.29 17.54 20.53
C ARG A 58 15.78 17.06 21.89
N ASN A 59 15.58 17.98 22.81
CA ASN A 59 15.13 17.69 24.19
C ASN A 59 16.00 16.64 24.91
N GLY A 60 17.31 16.60 24.62
CA GLY A 60 18.25 15.63 25.22
C GLY A 60 18.25 14.24 24.59
N GLU A 61 17.56 14.06 23.45
CA GLU A 61 17.55 12.83 22.68
C GLU A 61 18.14 13.08 21.29
N THR A 62 18.96 12.16 20.80
CA THR A 62 19.43 12.16 19.41
C THR A 62 18.35 11.60 18.51
N VAL A 63 17.86 12.41 17.58
CA VAL A 63 16.76 12.03 16.67
C VAL A 63 17.17 12.20 15.20
N PRO A 64 16.78 11.29 14.31
CA PRO A 64 17.02 11.46 12.90
C PRO A 64 16.16 12.60 12.35
N PHE A 65 16.73 13.44 11.47
CA PHE A 65 16.02 14.54 10.86
C PHE A 65 16.08 14.56 9.33
N GLY A 66 16.83 13.66 8.71
CA GLY A 66 16.91 13.57 7.26
C GLY A 66 17.88 12.52 6.76
N LEU A 67 17.94 12.40 5.44
CA LEU A 67 18.94 11.61 4.73
C LEU A 67 19.85 12.56 3.95
N HIS A 68 21.15 12.30 4.01
CA HIS A 68 22.14 12.92 3.16
C HIS A 68 22.61 11.93 2.10
N PHE A 69 22.57 12.35 0.86
CA PHE A 69 23.01 11.60 -0.31
C PHE A 69 24.27 12.24 -0.88
N GLU A 70 25.31 11.46 -1.05
CA GLU A 70 26.56 11.89 -1.65
C GLU A 70 27.06 10.82 -2.62
N ASN A 71 27.46 11.20 -3.84
CA ASN A 71 28.02 10.26 -4.80
C ASN A 71 29.45 9.82 -4.40
N ALA A 72 30.01 8.88 -5.15
CA ALA A 72 31.32 8.31 -4.86
C ALA A 72 32.47 9.35 -4.83
N THR A 73 32.37 10.42 -5.60
CA THR A 73 33.38 11.49 -5.71
C THR A 73 33.15 12.66 -4.75
N GLY A 74 32.01 12.72 -4.08
CA GLY A 74 31.68 13.75 -3.10
C GLY A 74 31.33 15.11 -3.68
N ASP A 75 31.11 15.22 -4.99
CA ASP A 75 30.81 16.45 -5.71
C ASP A 75 29.35 16.60 -6.12
N PHE A 76 28.53 15.57 -5.92
CA PHE A 76 27.09 15.57 -6.17
C PHE A 76 26.33 15.16 -4.92
N LYS A 77 25.57 16.10 -4.33
CA LYS A 77 24.95 15.93 -3.01
C LYS A 77 23.50 16.39 -3.01
N ASN A 78 22.68 15.72 -2.21
CA ASN A 78 21.31 16.13 -1.93
C ASN A 78 20.94 15.78 -0.48
N ASP A 79 19.99 16.54 0.06
CA ASP A 79 19.40 16.28 1.36
C ASP A 79 17.90 16.05 1.23
N TYR A 80 17.39 15.08 1.99
CA TYR A 80 15.96 14.83 2.15
C TYR A 80 15.58 14.94 3.61
N ARG A 81 14.68 15.89 3.92
CA ARG A 81 14.31 16.22 5.30
C ARG A 81 13.10 15.43 5.78
N PHE A 82 13.17 14.94 7.00
CA PHE A 82 12.07 14.26 7.68
C PHE A 82 11.10 15.26 8.33
N MET A 83 9.83 14.86 8.47
CA MET A 83 8.90 15.52 9.38
C MET A 83 9.20 15.14 10.82
N SER A 84 9.03 16.09 11.74
CA SER A 84 9.21 15.82 13.16
C SER A 84 8.09 14.93 13.73
N LYS A 85 8.38 14.29 14.85
CA LYS A 85 7.44 13.43 15.59
C LYS A 85 6.10 14.13 15.86
N GLU A 86 6.12 15.39 16.28
CA GLU A 86 4.91 16.14 16.64
C GLU A 86 3.97 16.29 15.44
N VAL A 87 4.53 16.59 14.26
CA VAL A 87 3.76 16.71 13.01
C VAL A 87 3.18 15.36 12.60
N VAL A 88 3.95 14.29 12.75
CA VAL A 88 3.47 12.92 12.45
C VAL A 88 2.32 12.52 13.37
N GLU A 89 2.48 12.73 14.68
CA GLU A 89 1.46 12.39 15.68
C GLU A 89 0.17 13.18 15.48
N GLU A 90 0.26 14.44 15.06
CA GLU A 90 -0.90 15.26 14.74
C GLU A 90 -1.66 14.70 13.51
N LYS A 91 -0.93 14.34 12.46
CA LYS A 91 -1.52 13.79 11.22
C LYS A 91 -2.13 12.39 11.41
N LEU A 92 -1.50 11.53 12.21
CA LEU A 92 -1.94 10.16 12.44
C LEU A 92 -3.10 10.04 13.45
N LYS A 93 -3.43 11.08 14.20
CA LYS A 93 -4.54 11.04 15.20
C LYS A 93 -5.89 10.58 14.65
N SER A 94 -6.12 10.76 13.35
CA SER A 94 -7.39 10.44 12.69
C SER A 94 -7.45 9.05 12.05
N VAL A 95 -6.36 8.28 12.06
CA VAL A 95 -6.25 7.03 11.29
C VAL A 95 -6.03 5.85 12.23
N LYS A 96 -7.14 5.27 12.70
CA LYS A 96 -7.10 4.01 13.44
C LYS A 96 -8.04 3.01 12.78
N PHE A 97 -7.48 2.06 12.06
CA PHE A 97 -8.21 0.87 11.67
C PHE A 97 -8.47 0.03 12.95
N LYS A 98 -9.75 -0.16 13.28
CA LYS A 98 -10.16 -0.89 14.51
C LYS A 98 -10.15 -2.41 14.34
N GLY A 99 -9.80 -2.89 13.15
CA GLY A 99 -9.94 -4.30 12.78
C GLY A 99 -11.38 -4.68 12.43
N VAL A 100 -11.52 -5.75 11.70
CA VAL A 100 -12.80 -6.39 11.32
C VAL A 100 -12.61 -7.91 11.33
N ASN A 101 -13.71 -8.65 11.30
CA ASN A 101 -13.65 -10.07 10.98
C ASN A 101 -13.46 -10.23 9.48
N TRP A 102 -12.49 -11.04 9.08
CA TRP A 102 -12.23 -11.36 7.69
C TRP A 102 -13.07 -12.57 7.28
N ASP A 103 -13.92 -12.40 6.27
CA ASP A 103 -14.84 -13.45 5.79
C ASP A 103 -14.20 -14.31 4.70
N ILE A 104 -13.26 -13.74 3.93
CA ILE A 104 -12.49 -14.46 2.90
C ILE A 104 -11.02 -14.11 3.04
N GLU A 105 -10.17 -15.12 2.90
CA GLU A 105 -8.72 -14.97 2.78
C GLU A 105 -8.22 -15.80 1.60
N ILE A 106 -7.46 -15.21 0.69
CA ILE A 106 -6.93 -15.85 -0.51
C ILE A 106 -5.49 -15.42 -0.81
N GLN A 107 -4.79 -16.26 -1.55
CA GLN A 107 -3.49 -15.96 -2.16
C GLN A 107 -3.67 -15.91 -3.68
N PRO A 108 -3.80 -14.71 -4.29
CA PRO A 108 -4.05 -14.59 -5.71
C PRO A 108 -2.86 -15.08 -6.52
N ASN A 109 -3.13 -15.83 -7.58
CA ASN A 109 -2.09 -16.24 -8.51
C ASN A 109 -1.92 -15.22 -9.66
N SER A 110 -0.81 -15.32 -10.38
CA SER A 110 -0.49 -14.42 -11.49
C SER A 110 -1.54 -14.43 -12.61
N ALA A 111 -2.19 -15.57 -12.85
CA ALA A 111 -3.23 -15.69 -13.86
C ALA A 111 -4.50 -14.91 -13.45
N SER A 112 -4.91 -15.00 -12.18
CA SER A 112 -6.05 -14.22 -11.65
C SER A 112 -5.77 -12.72 -11.72
N ILE A 113 -4.56 -12.28 -11.36
CA ILE A 113 -4.14 -10.88 -11.46
C ILE A 113 -4.14 -10.40 -12.91
N ALA A 114 -3.62 -11.22 -13.84
CA ALA A 114 -3.65 -10.89 -15.28
C ALA A 114 -5.07 -10.74 -15.82
N ARG A 115 -6.00 -11.64 -15.42
CA ARG A 115 -7.42 -11.54 -15.78
C ARG A 115 -8.08 -10.29 -15.20
N PHE A 116 -7.74 -9.90 -13.98
CA PHE A 116 -8.21 -8.65 -13.40
C PHE A 116 -7.75 -7.45 -14.22
N LYS A 117 -6.47 -7.39 -14.63
CA LYS A 117 -5.94 -6.34 -15.51
C LYS A 117 -6.69 -6.27 -16.85
N MET A 118 -6.96 -7.43 -17.47
CA MET A 118 -7.70 -7.48 -18.73
C MET A 118 -9.14 -6.97 -18.57
N GLN A 119 -9.84 -7.36 -17.50
CA GLN A 119 -11.20 -6.87 -17.22
C GLN A 119 -11.22 -5.37 -16.89
N ALA A 120 -10.24 -4.87 -16.14
CA ALA A 120 -10.12 -3.45 -15.88
C ALA A 120 -9.86 -2.63 -17.17
N GLN A 121 -9.10 -3.16 -18.11
CA GLN A 121 -8.90 -2.53 -19.42
C GLN A 121 -10.17 -2.54 -20.28
N ALA A 122 -10.90 -3.67 -20.27
CA ALA A 122 -12.16 -3.81 -21.02
C ALA A 122 -13.29 -2.92 -20.48
N ASN A 123 -13.22 -2.53 -19.20
CA ASN A 123 -14.18 -1.66 -18.52
C ASN A 123 -13.44 -0.43 -17.95
N SER A 124 -12.67 0.25 -18.81
CA SER A 124 -11.76 1.35 -18.39
C SER A 124 -12.49 2.59 -17.89
N GLU A 125 -13.78 2.73 -18.15
CA GLU A 125 -14.67 3.76 -17.62
C GLU A 125 -15.02 3.54 -16.13
N GLU A 126 -14.88 2.28 -15.64
CA GLU A 126 -15.22 1.92 -14.26
C GLU A 126 -14.00 2.13 -13.34
N THR A 127 -14.15 3.02 -12.38
CA THR A 127 -13.09 3.33 -11.40
C THR A 127 -13.09 2.38 -10.21
N VAL A 128 -14.18 1.64 -10.01
CA VAL A 128 -14.37 0.65 -8.94
C VAL A 128 -14.82 -0.70 -9.48
N PHE A 129 -14.54 -1.75 -8.74
CA PHE A 129 -15.10 -3.07 -8.95
C PHE A 129 -15.80 -3.55 -7.68
N VAL A 130 -16.77 -4.44 -7.83
CA VAL A 130 -17.47 -5.09 -6.72
C VAL A 130 -16.93 -6.50 -6.55
N ALA A 131 -16.53 -6.86 -5.33
CA ALA A 131 -16.20 -8.24 -4.98
C ALA A 131 -17.40 -8.88 -4.27
N LYS A 132 -17.82 -10.05 -4.74
CA LYS A 132 -18.92 -10.82 -4.20
C LYS A 132 -18.72 -12.30 -4.48
N THR A 133 -19.25 -13.17 -3.61
CA THR A 133 -19.30 -14.60 -3.91
C THR A 133 -20.59 -14.97 -4.63
N GLU A 134 -20.45 -15.85 -5.63
CA GLU A 134 -21.54 -16.59 -6.22
C GLU A 134 -21.26 -18.09 -6.11
N GLY A 135 -22.05 -18.79 -5.32
CA GLY A 135 -21.70 -20.13 -4.86
C GLY A 135 -20.43 -20.07 -4.00
N THR A 136 -19.43 -20.87 -4.37
CA THR A 136 -18.10 -20.88 -3.72
C THR A 136 -17.06 -20.03 -4.47
N ASP A 137 -17.46 -19.32 -5.52
CA ASP A 137 -16.52 -18.55 -6.34
C ASP A 137 -16.51 -17.07 -5.94
N LEU A 138 -15.34 -16.53 -5.64
CA LEU A 138 -15.13 -15.09 -5.50
C LEU A 138 -15.04 -14.48 -6.90
N LYS A 139 -16.00 -13.61 -7.21
CA LYS A 139 -16.10 -12.91 -8.49
C LYS A 139 -15.90 -11.42 -8.31
N PHE A 140 -15.29 -10.80 -9.32
CA PHE A 140 -15.20 -9.35 -9.46
C PHE A 140 -16.12 -8.89 -10.59
N PHE A 141 -16.89 -7.84 -10.30
CA PHE A 141 -17.89 -7.26 -11.19
C PHE A 141 -17.54 -5.81 -11.49
N PHE A 142 -17.71 -5.41 -12.74
CA PHE A 142 -17.50 -4.06 -13.24
C PHE A 142 -18.79 -3.55 -13.87
N GLY A 143 -19.08 -2.29 -13.65
CA GLY A 143 -20.22 -1.61 -14.27
C GLY A 143 -21.57 -2.12 -13.80
N ASP A 144 -22.59 -1.74 -14.55
CA ASP A 144 -23.98 -2.09 -14.31
C ASP A 144 -24.59 -2.77 -15.55
N SER A 145 -25.44 -3.77 -15.34
CA SER A 145 -26.09 -4.52 -16.40
C SER A 145 -27.01 -3.68 -17.29
N SER A 146 -27.38 -2.47 -16.86
CA SER A 146 -28.16 -1.53 -17.64
C SER A 146 -27.34 -0.75 -18.68
N THR A 147 -26.01 -0.81 -18.59
CA THR A 147 -25.08 -0.14 -19.50
C THR A 147 -24.06 -1.15 -20.05
N HIS A 148 -22.83 -1.06 -19.59
CA HIS A 148 -21.75 -2.00 -19.91
C HIS A 148 -21.31 -2.69 -18.61
N ALA A 149 -21.25 -4.00 -18.63
CA ALA A 149 -20.88 -4.79 -17.47
C ALA A 149 -19.90 -5.89 -17.83
N GLY A 150 -18.98 -6.16 -16.93
CA GLY A 150 -18.05 -7.28 -17.03
C GLY A 150 -17.91 -7.98 -15.69
N ASN A 151 -17.65 -9.26 -15.71
CA ASN A 151 -17.29 -10.00 -14.49
C ASN A 151 -16.40 -11.19 -14.83
N PHE A 152 -15.75 -11.72 -13.81
CA PHE A 152 -14.97 -12.94 -13.92
C PHE A 152 -14.77 -13.58 -12.55
N VAL A 153 -14.46 -14.88 -12.54
CA VAL A 153 -14.04 -15.58 -11.33
C VAL A 153 -12.59 -15.20 -11.03
N PHE A 154 -12.38 -14.49 -9.93
CA PHE A 154 -11.04 -14.13 -9.46
C PHE A 154 -10.39 -15.31 -8.73
N GLN A 155 -11.14 -15.98 -7.86
CA GLN A 155 -10.70 -17.17 -7.15
C GLN A 155 -11.89 -18.14 -7.00
N ALA A 156 -11.70 -19.38 -7.47
CA ALA A 156 -12.68 -20.44 -7.28
C ALA A 156 -12.49 -21.14 -5.92
N ASN A 157 -13.59 -21.72 -5.43
CA ASN A 157 -13.62 -22.55 -4.21
C ASN A 157 -13.03 -21.84 -2.99
N VAL A 158 -13.43 -20.60 -2.73
CA VAL A 158 -13.04 -19.88 -1.53
C VAL A 158 -13.81 -20.37 -0.31
N GLU A 159 -13.17 -20.32 0.85
CA GLU A 159 -13.84 -20.50 2.13
C GLU A 159 -14.44 -19.17 2.58
N GLY A 160 -15.71 -19.19 3.04
CA GLY A 160 -16.44 -18.00 3.44
C GLY A 160 -17.32 -17.40 2.33
N ALA A 161 -17.93 -16.26 2.60
CA ALA A 161 -18.84 -15.60 1.67
C ALA A 161 -18.82 -14.07 1.82
N LEU A 162 -18.98 -13.38 0.68
CA LEU A 162 -19.25 -11.95 0.61
C LEU A 162 -20.63 -11.75 -0.01
N ASN A 163 -21.58 -11.29 0.79
CA ASN A 163 -22.98 -11.15 0.38
C ASN A 163 -23.36 -9.70 0.02
N THR A 164 -22.71 -8.72 0.67
CA THR A 164 -23.08 -7.31 0.56
C THR A 164 -22.65 -6.68 -0.77
N GLY A 165 -21.60 -7.17 -1.41
CA GLY A 165 -21.13 -6.62 -2.69
C GLY A 165 -20.58 -5.20 -2.55
N TRP A 166 -19.55 -5.03 -1.74
CA TRP A 166 -18.83 -3.78 -1.58
C TRP A 166 -17.95 -3.45 -2.77
N SER A 167 -17.70 -2.15 -2.97
CA SER A 167 -16.86 -1.64 -4.05
C SER A 167 -15.49 -1.23 -3.57
N TRP A 168 -14.45 -1.52 -4.38
CA TRP A 168 -13.07 -1.10 -4.13
C TRP A 168 -12.45 -0.47 -5.38
N PRO A 169 -11.47 0.45 -5.21
CA PRO A 169 -10.86 1.18 -6.31
C PRO A 169 -9.96 0.27 -7.16
N VAL A 170 -10.21 0.24 -8.47
CA VAL A 170 -9.49 -0.60 -9.44
C VAL A 170 -8.00 -0.25 -9.48
N ALA A 171 -7.69 1.04 -9.63
CA ALA A 171 -6.31 1.51 -9.82
C ALA A 171 -5.42 1.19 -8.61
N GLN A 172 -5.91 1.45 -7.40
CA GLN A 172 -5.17 1.20 -6.17
C GLN A 172 -4.93 -0.29 -5.96
N VAL A 173 -5.97 -1.12 -6.13
CA VAL A 173 -5.84 -2.57 -5.97
C VAL A 173 -4.86 -3.15 -6.99
N LEU A 174 -4.95 -2.77 -8.27
CA LEU A 174 -4.00 -3.22 -9.30
C LEU A 174 -2.57 -2.75 -9.01
N SER A 175 -2.38 -1.52 -8.51
CA SER A 175 -1.07 -1.01 -8.13
C SER A 175 -0.45 -1.85 -7.00
N ILE A 176 -1.23 -2.18 -5.97
CA ILE A 176 -0.76 -3.02 -4.86
C ILE A 176 -0.45 -4.44 -5.35
N LEU A 177 -1.31 -5.03 -6.17
CA LEU A 177 -1.10 -6.38 -6.73
C LEU A 177 0.08 -6.46 -7.70
N SER A 178 0.64 -5.34 -8.14
CA SER A 178 1.83 -5.30 -8.99
C SER A 178 3.13 -5.19 -8.20
N LEU A 179 3.06 -5.03 -6.88
CA LEU A 179 4.24 -4.96 -6.03
C LEU A 179 4.93 -6.33 -5.93
N PRO A 180 6.27 -6.35 -5.85
CA PRO A 180 7.00 -7.60 -5.69
C PRO A 180 6.85 -8.16 -4.26
N GLY A 181 6.59 -9.45 -4.14
CA GLY A 181 6.47 -10.16 -2.87
C GLY A 181 5.34 -11.18 -2.87
N ASP A 182 5.17 -11.85 -1.74
CA ASP A 182 4.08 -12.77 -1.52
C ASP A 182 2.82 -11.99 -1.13
N ILE A 183 1.71 -12.24 -1.85
CA ILE A 183 0.48 -11.47 -1.70
C ILE A 183 -0.61 -12.34 -1.05
N THR A 184 -1.25 -11.78 -0.03
CA THR A 184 -2.48 -12.31 0.56
C THR A 184 -3.55 -11.24 0.51
N MET A 185 -4.77 -11.60 0.11
CA MET A 185 -5.92 -10.68 0.10
C MET A 185 -6.97 -11.19 1.08
N LYS A 186 -7.54 -10.26 1.85
CA LYS A 186 -8.63 -10.51 2.78
C LYS A 186 -9.78 -9.57 2.48
N PHE A 187 -10.99 -10.09 2.58
CA PHE A 187 -12.21 -9.30 2.41
C PHE A 187 -13.15 -9.51 3.60
N SER A 188 -13.81 -8.44 3.98
CA SER A 188 -14.85 -8.46 5.02
C SER A 188 -16.18 -7.97 4.47
N ASP A 189 -17.24 -8.67 4.80
CA ASP A 189 -18.61 -8.27 4.47
C ASP A 189 -19.07 -7.02 5.27
N ALA A 190 -18.24 -6.59 6.25
CA ALA A 190 -18.37 -5.30 6.93
C ALA A 190 -17.81 -4.10 6.14
N GLY A 191 -17.32 -4.29 4.91
CA GLY A 191 -16.86 -3.21 4.04
C GLY A 191 -15.39 -2.84 4.21
N ALA A 192 -14.53 -3.82 4.41
CA ALA A 192 -13.08 -3.64 4.40
C ALA A 192 -12.40 -4.70 3.54
N ALA A 193 -11.33 -4.33 2.86
CA ALA A 193 -10.39 -5.24 2.24
C ALA A 193 -8.99 -4.97 2.77
N MET A 194 -8.15 -5.99 2.85
CA MET A 194 -6.74 -5.87 3.18
C MET A 194 -5.92 -6.68 2.19
N ILE A 195 -4.88 -6.06 1.66
CA ILE A 195 -3.90 -6.73 0.81
C ILE A 195 -2.57 -6.66 1.53
N THR A 196 -2.07 -7.82 1.94
CA THR A 196 -0.75 -7.94 2.57
C THR A 196 0.27 -8.30 1.50
N VAL A 197 1.37 -7.56 1.45
CA VAL A 197 2.53 -7.84 0.59
C VAL A 197 3.74 -8.09 1.47
N ASP A 198 4.27 -9.30 1.44
CA ASP A 198 5.54 -9.63 2.11
C ASP A 198 6.69 -9.52 1.11
N SER A 199 7.50 -8.48 1.26
CA SER A 199 8.66 -8.20 0.41
C SER A 199 9.93 -8.99 0.80
N GLY A 200 9.85 -9.82 1.84
CA GLY A 200 11.02 -10.45 2.44
C GLY A 200 11.70 -9.58 3.52
N MET A 201 11.75 -8.27 3.37
CA MET A 201 12.31 -7.32 4.37
C MET A 201 11.26 -6.77 5.31
N ALA A 202 10.05 -6.59 4.82
CA ALA A 202 8.92 -6.06 5.57
C ALA A 202 7.61 -6.68 5.08
N SER A 203 6.62 -6.73 5.95
CA SER A 203 5.23 -7.02 5.59
C SER A 203 4.43 -5.72 5.58
N TYR A 204 3.74 -5.46 4.49
CA TYR A 204 2.92 -4.27 4.25
C TYR A 204 1.46 -4.66 4.18
N ASP A 205 0.64 -4.14 5.08
CA ASP A 205 -0.81 -4.29 5.07
C ASP A 205 -1.44 -3.03 4.45
N TYR A 206 -2.02 -3.18 3.27
CA TYR A 206 -2.79 -2.15 2.58
C TYR A 206 -4.26 -2.36 2.91
N ILE A 207 -4.83 -1.50 3.72
CA ILE A 207 -6.21 -1.58 4.19
C ILE A 207 -7.05 -0.60 3.37
N LEU A 208 -8.07 -1.13 2.71
CA LEU A 208 -8.97 -0.39 1.83
C LEU A 208 -10.38 -0.41 2.43
N PRO A 209 -10.90 0.72 2.92
CA PRO A 209 -12.31 0.84 3.23
C PRO A 209 -13.13 0.74 1.94
N ALA A 210 -14.29 0.11 2.00
CA ALA A 210 -15.20 0.05 0.87
C ALA A 210 -15.66 1.46 0.49
N GLN A 211 -15.81 1.68 -0.81
CA GLN A 211 -16.35 2.93 -1.34
C GLN A 211 -17.88 2.82 -1.44
N SER A 212 -18.57 3.87 -1.02
CA SER A 212 -20.00 4.00 -1.31
C SER A 212 -20.20 4.17 -2.81
N LYS A 213 -21.19 3.46 -3.37
CA LYS A 213 -21.63 3.70 -4.75
C LYS A 213 -22.21 5.10 -4.90
#